data_931ebfcaef5e0ba759490bda2d364afd
#
_entry.id   931ebfcaef5e0ba759490bda2d364afd
#
_cell.length_a   1.000
_cell.length_b   1.000
_cell.length_c   1.000
_cell.angle_alpha   90.00
_cell.angle_beta   90.00
_cell.angle_gamma   90.00
#
_symmetry.space_group_name_H-M   'P 1'
#
loop_
_entity.id
_entity.type
_entity.pdbx_description
1 polymer ?
#
loop_
_entity_poly.entity_id
_entity_poly.type
_entity_poly.pdbx_seq_one_letter_code
_entity_poly.pdbx_strand_id
1 'polypeptide(L)'
;MTPSDTSPPASAHASRATRRKGARVGLALAGGGPLGAIWEIGALCALEETLVGIAFTRMDGYVGISAGGFIAAGLANGMTPRQMCTAFIENVGGDDDLIHPSIFVHPAWSEYAARLKMLPRLVAQAAWRIALGTASGVEVIERLGRALPTGVFSNAPIEAHLRSVFSAPGRTDDFRKLDRRLVLVATDLDTGAVAPFGLPGWDDVPISRAVTASAALPGLYPPVRIGERHYVDGALKKTLHARVLLDQDIDLVLCLNPLVPFDATYAPTHTVRLGTDAIPRLVEGGLPLVASQGFRSLIHSRLELGMAGYGLSHPDVDIALFEPDHRDPEMFGANTFSYSARRQLAEHAYQSTRKNLRTRRRALHAMFQPHGIAIADKVLDDPTRRLVTYAPRLTPAWHDAAPDRLGGALRRLGGVLDELQSSLATA
;
A
#
# COMPACT_ATOMS: atom_id res chain seq x y z
N MET A 1 -31.56 -0.24 59.68
CA MET A 1 -31.07 0.31 58.40
C MET A 1 -30.23 -0.78 57.75
N THR A 2 -30.83 -1.51 56.83
CA THR A 2 -30.21 -2.62 56.05
C THR A 2 -29.48 -2.03 54.85
N PRO A 3 -28.30 -2.50 54.48
CA PRO A 3 -27.62 -2.08 53.26
C PRO A 3 -28.27 -2.75 52.02
N SER A 4 -28.60 -1.92 51.05
CA SER A 4 -29.13 -2.34 49.77
C SER A 4 -28.05 -3.00 48.90
N ASP A 5 -28.34 -4.21 48.53
CA ASP A 5 -27.64 -5.05 47.58
C ASP A 5 -27.83 -4.48 46.13
N THR A 6 -26.76 -3.93 45.53
CA THR A 6 -26.76 -3.52 44.12
C THR A 6 -25.77 -4.39 43.35
N SER A 7 -26.23 -5.61 43.02
CA SER A 7 -25.59 -6.41 41.99
C SER A 7 -25.81 -5.78 40.61
N PRO A 8 -24.82 -5.67 39.74
CA PRO A 8 -25.01 -5.15 38.39
C PRO A 8 -25.76 -6.16 37.52
N PRO A 9 -26.55 -5.73 36.51
CA PRO A 9 -27.40 -6.61 35.73
C PRO A 9 -26.56 -7.50 34.79
N ALA A 10 -26.61 -8.80 35.05
CA ALA A 10 -26.13 -9.84 34.14
C ALA A 10 -27.17 -10.02 33.02
N SER A 11 -27.08 -9.28 31.91
CA SER A 11 -27.91 -9.59 30.74
C SER A 11 -27.52 -8.85 29.43
N ALA A 12 -26.25 -8.71 29.10
CA ALA A 12 -25.83 -8.26 27.76
C ALA A 12 -25.25 -9.36 26.84
N HIS A 13 -25.01 -10.57 27.39
CA HIS A 13 -24.34 -11.65 26.64
C HIS A 13 -25.26 -12.68 25.97
N ALA A 14 -26.61 -12.56 26.14
CA ALA A 14 -27.52 -13.59 25.64
C ALA A 14 -28.23 -13.30 24.32
N SER A 15 -28.06 -12.12 23.70
CA SER A 15 -28.90 -11.74 22.53
C SER A 15 -28.25 -11.92 21.16
N ARG A 16 -26.99 -12.36 21.10
CA ARG A 16 -26.27 -12.56 19.80
C ARG A 16 -26.35 -13.99 19.25
N ALA A 17 -27.03 -14.90 19.92
CA ALA A 17 -27.09 -16.32 19.57
C ALA A 17 -28.10 -16.70 18.46
N THR A 18 -28.88 -15.76 17.92
CA THR A 18 -29.68 -15.98 16.71
C THR A 18 -28.98 -15.41 15.50
N ARG A 19 -28.00 -16.14 15.02
CA ARG A 19 -27.05 -15.69 14.02
C ARG A 19 -27.60 -15.64 12.60
N ARG A 20 -27.30 -14.50 11.92
CA ARG A 20 -27.36 -14.30 10.47
C ARG A 20 -26.71 -15.47 9.71
N LYS A 21 -27.32 -15.91 8.62
CA LYS A 21 -26.71 -16.84 7.66
C LYS A 21 -25.52 -16.15 6.98
N GLY A 22 -24.32 -16.48 7.39
CA GLY A 22 -23.04 -16.00 6.85
C GLY A 22 -22.36 -14.95 7.73
N ALA A 23 -21.10 -15.21 8.11
CA ALA A 23 -20.23 -14.25 8.79
C ALA A 23 -19.81 -13.14 7.82
N ARG A 24 -19.74 -11.88 8.31
CA ARG A 24 -19.25 -10.73 7.52
C ARG A 24 -17.74 -10.62 7.68
N VAL A 25 -17.05 -10.67 6.56
CA VAL A 25 -15.58 -10.66 6.53
C VAL A 25 -15.08 -9.41 5.81
N GLY A 26 -14.19 -8.65 6.47
CA GLY A 26 -13.53 -7.49 5.92
C GLY A 26 -12.06 -7.73 5.62
N LEU A 27 -11.50 -6.92 4.73
CA LEU A 27 -10.08 -6.93 4.37
C LEU A 27 -9.45 -5.56 4.59
N ALA A 28 -8.37 -5.50 5.36
CA ALA A 28 -7.60 -4.29 5.62
C ALA A 28 -6.17 -4.45 5.09
N LEU A 29 -5.76 -3.56 4.18
CA LEU A 29 -4.48 -3.57 3.49
C LEU A 29 -3.67 -2.33 3.83
N ALA A 30 -2.45 -2.53 4.31
CA ALA A 30 -1.55 -1.45 4.71
C ALA A 30 -0.82 -0.84 3.50
N GLY A 31 -0.17 0.29 3.72
CA GLY A 31 0.76 0.85 2.75
C GLY A 31 2.07 0.07 2.70
N GLY A 32 2.88 0.34 1.69
CA GLY A 32 4.20 -0.29 1.55
C GLY A 32 4.93 0.05 0.26
N GLY A 33 4.40 0.99 -0.50
CA GLY A 33 4.91 1.32 -1.83
C GLY A 33 4.90 0.12 -2.77
N PRO A 34 5.68 0.13 -3.86
CA PRO A 34 5.73 -0.98 -4.82
C PRO A 34 6.15 -2.31 -4.19
N LEU A 35 7.06 -2.29 -3.22
CA LEU A 35 7.50 -3.48 -2.47
C LEU A 35 6.34 -4.10 -1.71
N GLY A 36 5.57 -3.27 -1.00
CA GLY A 36 4.41 -3.71 -0.25
C GLY A 36 3.32 -4.30 -1.14
N ALA A 37 3.02 -3.66 -2.28
CA ALA A 37 2.06 -4.18 -3.25
C ALA A 37 2.44 -5.59 -3.75
N ILE A 38 3.71 -5.80 -4.09
CA ILE A 38 4.22 -7.11 -4.55
C ILE A 38 4.04 -8.17 -3.46
N TRP A 39 4.38 -7.82 -2.22
CA TRP A 39 4.22 -8.72 -1.08
C TRP A 39 2.75 -9.04 -0.83
N GLU A 40 1.87 -8.05 -0.80
CA GLU A 40 0.42 -8.24 -0.59
C GLU A 40 -0.20 -9.12 -1.68
N ILE A 41 0.18 -8.94 -2.95
CA ILE A 41 -0.29 -9.79 -4.06
C ILE A 41 0.15 -11.25 -3.84
N GLY A 42 1.42 -11.48 -3.51
CA GLY A 42 1.93 -12.82 -3.22
C GLY A 42 1.22 -13.47 -2.02
N ALA A 43 1.02 -12.72 -0.94
CA ALA A 43 0.32 -13.16 0.24
C ALA A 43 -1.16 -13.47 -0.04
N LEU A 44 -1.85 -12.58 -0.77
CA LEU A 44 -3.25 -12.78 -1.17
C LEU A 44 -3.43 -14.01 -2.06
N CYS A 45 -2.52 -14.29 -2.98
CA CYS A 45 -2.55 -15.50 -3.78
C CYS A 45 -2.41 -16.77 -2.91
N ALA A 46 -1.55 -16.75 -1.89
CA ALA A 46 -1.42 -17.86 -0.95
C ALA A 46 -2.69 -18.06 -0.11
N LEU A 47 -3.30 -16.97 0.33
CA LEU A 47 -4.56 -16.99 1.09
C LEU A 47 -5.72 -17.46 0.21
N GLU A 48 -5.85 -16.96 -1.03
CA GLU A 48 -6.92 -17.33 -1.97
C GLU A 48 -6.90 -18.83 -2.29
N GLU A 49 -5.71 -19.42 -2.47
CA GLU A 49 -5.59 -20.86 -2.75
C GLU A 49 -5.83 -21.74 -1.52
N THR A 50 -5.54 -21.21 -0.34
CA THR A 50 -5.52 -22.01 0.90
C THR A 50 -6.81 -21.89 1.70
N LEU A 51 -7.50 -20.76 1.64
CA LEU A 51 -8.72 -20.51 2.40
C LEU A 51 -9.96 -20.84 1.56
N VAL A 52 -10.77 -21.76 2.03
CA VAL A 52 -12.03 -22.17 1.41
C VAL A 52 -13.19 -21.51 2.14
N GLY A 53 -14.22 -21.09 1.41
CA GLY A 53 -15.40 -20.41 1.98
C GLY A 53 -15.28 -18.89 1.99
N ILE A 54 -14.24 -18.33 1.40
CA ILE A 54 -14.02 -16.89 1.23
C ILE A 54 -13.65 -16.56 -0.22
N ALA A 55 -14.11 -15.41 -0.70
CA ALA A 55 -13.72 -14.88 -2.02
C ALA A 55 -13.20 -13.46 -1.85
N PHE A 56 -11.93 -13.24 -2.18
CA PHE A 56 -11.26 -11.94 -1.95
C PHE A 56 -11.83 -10.80 -2.80
N THR A 57 -12.55 -11.08 -3.88
CA THR A 57 -13.29 -10.10 -4.68
C THR A 57 -14.69 -9.81 -4.17
N ARG A 58 -15.14 -10.49 -3.10
CA ARG A 58 -16.51 -10.40 -2.54
C ARG A 58 -16.50 -10.24 -1.03
N MET A 59 -15.51 -9.56 -0.49
CA MET A 59 -15.47 -9.22 0.95
C MET A 59 -16.62 -8.26 1.29
N ASP A 60 -17.08 -8.25 2.52
CA ASP A 60 -18.15 -7.35 2.97
C ASP A 60 -17.68 -5.89 3.11
N GLY A 61 -16.38 -5.68 3.15
CA GLY A 61 -15.76 -4.35 3.12
C GLY A 61 -14.26 -4.42 2.92
N TYR A 62 -13.74 -3.39 2.28
CA TYR A 62 -12.31 -3.20 2.05
C TYR A 62 -11.87 -1.88 2.65
N VAL A 63 -10.72 -1.87 3.30
CA VAL A 63 -10.01 -0.64 3.61
C VAL A 63 -8.57 -0.77 3.12
N GLY A 64 -8.09 0.25 2.44
CA GLY A 64 -6.74 0.25 1.90
C GLY A 64 -6.04 1.60 2.05
N ILE A 65 -4.73 1.55 2.17
CA ILE A 65 -3.86 2.70 2.33
C ILE A 65 -2.71 2.58 1.36
N SER A 66 -2.38 3.65 0.62
CA SER A 66 -1.21 3.68 -0.27
C SER A 66 -1.23 2.48 -1.26
N ALA A 67 -0.19 1.65 -1.27
CA ALA A 67 -0.14 0.43 -2.07
C ALA A 67 -1.31 -0.52 -1.79
N GLY A 68 -1.65 -0.73 -0.51
CA GLY A 68 -2.83 -1.52 -0.13
C GLY A 68 -4.15 -0.91 -0.60
N GLY A 69 -4.21 0.42 -0.76
CA GLY A 69 -5.35 1.12 -1.36
C GLY A 69 -5.56 0.74 -2.82
N PHE A 70 -4.48 0.63 -3.59
CA PHE A 70 -4.50 0.14 -4.97
C PHE A 70 -5.01 -1.32 -5.05
N ILE A 71 -4.48 -2.21 -4.19
CA ILE A 71 -4.90 -3.62 -4.14
C ILE A 71 -6.38 -3.73 -3.75
N ALA A 72 -6.80 -3.00 -2.69
CA ALA A 72 -8.19 -2.99 -2.23
C ALA A 72 -9.15 -2.51 -3.32
N ALA A 73 -8.79 -1.45 -4.06
CA ALA A 73 -9.59 -0.93 -5.17
C ALA A 73 -9.72 -1.93 -6.32
N GLY A 74 -8.64 -2.66 -6.65
CA GLY A 74 -8.68 -3.72 -7.64
C GLY A 74 -9.59 -4.88 -7.22
N LEU A 75 -9.46 -5.36 -5.98
CA LEU A 75 -10.32 -6.43 -5.43
C LEU A 75 -11.79 -6.03 -5.41
N ALA A 76 -12.10 -4.80 -4.98
CA ALA A 76 -13.46 -4.26 -4.97
C ALA A 76 -14.05 -4.11 -6.39
N ASN A 77 -13.20 -3.92 -7.39
CA ASN A 77 -13.53 -3.93 -8.82
C ASN A 77 -13.54 -5.35 -9.45
N GLY A 78 -13.47 -6.40 -8.65
CA GLY A 78 -13.56 -7.78 -9.12
C GLY A 78 -12.26 -8.39 -9.66
N MET A 79 -11.12 -7.69 -9.56
CA MET A 79 -9.80 -8.25 -9.94
C MET A 79 -9.35 -9.25 -8.88
N THR A 80 -9.19 -10.51 -9.24
CA THR A 80 -8.69 -11.53 -8.31
C THR A 80 -7.21 -11.31 -7.98
N PRO A 81 -6.72 -11.79 -6.81
CA PRO A 81 -5.29 -11.79 -6.49
C PRO A 81 -4.43 -12.37 -7.60
N ARG A 82 -4.92 -13.45 -8.24
CA ARG A 82 -4.23 -14.08 -9.36
C ARG A 82 -4.15 -13.18 -10.59
N GLN A 83 -5.23 -12.50 -10.96
CA GLN A 83 -5.23 -11.53 -12.07
C GLN A 83 -4.27 -10.38 -11.79
N MET A 84 -4.23 -9.85 -10.56
CA MET A 84 -3.26 -8.84 -10.17
C MET A 84 -1.82 -9.35 -10.27
N CYS A 85 -1.57 -10.59 -9.84
CA CYS A 85 -0.24 -11.21 -9.98
C CYS A 85 0.17 -11.27 -11.46
N THR A 86 -0.72 -11.75 -12.33
CA THR A 86 -0.46 -11.84 -13.77
C THR A 86 -0.18 -10.47 -14.39
N ALA A 87 -0.98 -9.45 -14.06
CA ALA A 87 -0.83 -8.10 -14.61
C ALA A 87 0.41 -7.38 -14.06
N PHE A 88 0.61 -7.38 -12.73
CA PHE A 88 1.57 -6.48 -12.08
C PHE A 88 2.92 -7.14 -11.77
N ILE A 89 2.95 -8.47 -11.62
CA ILE A 89 4.18 -9.21 -11.31
C ILE A 89 4.74 -9.87 -12.56
N GLU A 90 3.90 -10.59 -13.31
CA GLU A 90 4.32 -11.34 -14.49
C GLU A 90 4.34 -10.48 -15.76
N ASN A 91 3.68 -9.32 -15.71
CA ASN A 91 3.52 -8.40 -16.84
C ASN A 91 2.88 -9.07 -18.05
N VAL A 92 1.84 -9.85 -17.81
CA VAL A 92 1.03 -10.55 -18.80
C VAL A 92 -0.41 -10.06 -18.67
N GLY A 93 -0.99 -9.57 -19.75
CA GLY A 93 -2.36 -9.04 -19.76
C GLY A 93 -2.60 -8.13 -20.96
N GLY A 94 -3.77 -7.47 -21.00
CA GLY A 94 -4.03 -6.37 -21.94
C GLY A 94 -3.23 -5.13 -21.58
N ASP A 95 -2.97 -4.28 -22.56
CA ASP A 95 -2.15 -3.05 -22.37
C ASP A 95 -2.67 -2.14 -21.24
N ASP A 96 -3.98 -2.14 -20.99
CA ASP A 96 -4.62 -1.33 -19.96
C ASP A 96 -4.36 -1.83 -18.54
N ASP A 97 -4.08 -3.11 -18.35
CA ASP A 97 -3.86 -3.72 -17.04
C ASP A 97 -2.37 -3.76 -16.63
N LEU A 98 -1.46 -3.57 -17.59
CA LEU A 98 -0.02 -3.71 -17.35
C LEU A 98 0.56 -2.49 -16.63
N ILE A 99 1.18 -2.70 -15.47
CA ILE A 99 1.90 -1.64 -14.75
C ILE A 99 3.38 -1.64 -15.11
N HIS A 100 3.78 -0.66 -15.90
CA HIS A 100 5.20 -0.44 -16.16
C HIS A 100 5.85 0.30 -14.97
N PRO A 101 7.01 -0.18 -14.43
CA PRO A 101 7.66 0.43 -13.26
C PRO A 101 7.97 1.92 -13.41
N SER A 102 8.18 2.39 -14.63
CA SER A 102 8.51 3.79 -14.91
C SER A 102 7.44 4.78 -14.45
N ILE A 103 6.16 4.36 -14.32
CA ILE A 103 5.11 5.26 -13.84
C ILE A 103 5.34 5.73 -12.40
N PHE A 104 6.06 4.94 -11.58
CA PHE A 104 6.35 5.27 -10.18
C PHE A 104 7.56 6.19 -10.01
N VAL A 105 8.41 6.29 -11.02
CA VAL A 105 9.67 7.08 -10.96
C VAL A 105 9.70 8.19 -12.00
N HIS A 106 8.55 8.59 -12.51
CA HIS A 106 8.45 9.69 -13.46
C HIS A 106 8.77 11.01 -12.74
N PRO A 107 9.79 11.78 -13.16
CA PRO A 107 10.17 13.00 -12.46
C PRO A 107 9.06 14.06 -12.45
N ALA A 108 8.93 14.82 -11.37
CA ALA A 108 7.96 15.88 -11.22
C ALA A 108 8.44 17.19 -11.88
N TRP A 109 8.65 17.20 -13.20
CA TRP A 109 9.24 18.33 -13.95
C TRP A 109 8.51 19.64 -13.74
N SER A 110 7.19 19.62 -13.71
CA SER A 110 6.36 20.82 -13.46
C SER A 110 6.61 21.42 -12.07
N GLU A 111 6.75 20.56 -11.05
CA GLU A 111 7.09 20.97 -9.69
C GLU A 111 8.51 21.56 -9.62
N TYR A 112 9.49 20.92 -10.29
CA TYR A 112 10.86 21.43 -10.36
C TYR A 112 10.92 22.79 -11.04
N ALA A 113 10.25 22.95 -12.19
CA ALA A 113 10.21 24.22 -12.90
C ALA A 113 9.56 25.34 -12.05
N ALA A 114 8.44 25.03 -11.38
CA ALA A 114 7.78 25.99 -10.50
C ALA A 114 8.69 26.43 -9.34
N ARG A 115 9.43 25.51 -8.73
CA ARG A 115 10.36 25.82 -7.62
C ARG A 115 11.58 26.59 -8.09
N LEU A 116 12.13 26.22 -9.24
CA LEU A 116 13.28 26.92 -9.83
C LEU A 116 12.96 28.39 -10.15
N LYS A 117 11.74 28.68 -10.62
CA LYS A 117 11.27 30.07 -10.83
C LYS A 117 11.23 30.91 -9.55
N MET A 118 11.00 30.28 -8.40
CA MET A 118 10.95 30.97 -7.12
C MET A 118 12.37 31.25 -6.56
N LEU A 119 13.38 30.50 -6.97
CA LEU A 119 14.71 30.53 -6.39
C LEU A 119 15.39 31.92 -6.47
N PRO A 120 15.38 32.68 -7.60
CA PRO A 120 15.99 34.00 -7.66
C PRO A 120 15.37 34.97 -6.65
N ARG A 121 14.05 34.93 -6.49
CA ARG A 121 13.33 35.80 -5.54
C ARG A 121 13.68 35.42 -4.08
N LEU A 122 13.77 34.13 -3.77
CA LEU A 122 14.12 33.64 -2.43
C LEU A 122 15.57 34.01 -2.06
N VAL A 123 16.49 33.86 -3.02
CA VAL A 123 17.90 34.24 -2.84
C VAL A 123 18.04 35.75 -2.65
N ALA A 124 17.38 36.58 -3.48
CA ALA A 124 17.40 38.01 -3.34
C ALA A 124 16.82 38.47 -1.98
N GLN A 125 15.72 37.89 -1.54
CA GLN A 125 15.14 38.19 -0.22
C GLN A 125 16.05 37.74 0.94
N ALA A 126 16.71 36.59 0.83
CA ALA A 126 17.68 36.11 1.82
C ALA A 126 18.90 37.05 1.89
N ALA A 127 19.49 37.39 0.76
CA ALA A 127 20.64 38.29 0.69
C ALA A 127 20.32 39.68 1.27
N TRP A 128 19.16 40.25 0.93
CA TRP A 128 18.70 41.55 1.45
C TRP A 128 18.58 41.54 2.97
N ARG A 129 17.98 40.50 3.54
CA ARG A 129 17.81 40.38 5.00
C ARG A 129 19.12 40.15 5.74
N ILE A 130 20.06 39.41 5.15
CA ILE A 130 21.43 39.26 5.68
C ILE A 130 22.12 40.64 5.68
N ALA A 131 22.03 41.38 4.58
CA ALA A 131 22.65 42.70 4.46
C ALA A 131 22.08 43.70 5.50
N LEU A 132 20.80 43.57 5.87
CA LEU A 132 20.15 44.36 6.92
C LEU A 132 20.41 43.85 8.34
N GLY A 133 21.13 42.75 8.51
CA GLY A 133 21.37 42.14 9.83
C GLY A 133 20.12 41.56 10.51
N THR A 134 19.03 41.34 9.73
CA THR A 134 17.71 40.92 10.26
C THR A 134 17.41 39.45 10.09
N ALA A 135 18.32 38.66 9.51
CA ALA A 135 18.13 37.22 9.33
C ALA A 135 19.29 36.42 9.96
N SER A 136 18.93 35.37 10.68
CA SER A 136 19.85 34.33 11.13
C SER A 136 20.14 33.33 10.00
N GLY A 137 21.27 32.62 10.07
CA GLY A 137 21.60 31.56 9.10
C GLY A 137 20.53 30.47 9.01
N VAL A 138 19.85 30.19 10.12
CA VAL A 138 18.74 29.20 10.18
C VAL A 138 17.53 29.67 9.39
N GLU A 139 17.14 30.94 9.51
CA GLU A 139 16.03 31.52 8.71
C GLU A 139 16.33 31.50 7.21
N VAL A 140 17.58 31.66 6.82
CA VAL A 140 17.99 31.58 5.41
C VAL A 140 17.83 30.16 4.90
N ILE A 141 18.27 29.15 5.65
CA ILE A 141 18.13 27.73 5.30
C ILE A 141 16.64 27.36 5.21
N GLU A 142 15.82 27.78 6.15
CA GLU A 142 14.39 27.54 6.15
C GLU A 142 13.69 28.14 4.92
N ARG A 143 14.07 29.36 4.51
CA ARG A 143 13.53 30.01 3.31
C ARG A 143 13.98 29.32 2.03
N LEU A 144 15.24 28.94 1.94
CA LEU A 144 15.75 28.18 0.79
C LEU A 144 15.13 26.79 0.72
N GLY A 145 14.73 26.21 1.85
CA GLY A 145 13.96 24.97 1.91
C GLY A 145 12.64 25.04 1.13
N ARG A 146 12.04 26.23 0.99
CA ARG A 146 10.85 26.44 0.15
C ARG A 146 11.10 26.28 -1.35
N ALA A 147 12.35 26.32 -1.78
CA ALA A 147 12.74 26.01 -3.15
C ALA A 147 12.86 24.51 -3.44
N LEU A 148 12.83 23.67 -2.40
CA LEU A 148 12.80 22.23 -2.60
C LEU A 148 11.42 21.78 -3.11
N PRO A 149 11.37 20.83 -4.05
CA PRO A 149 10.09 20.27 -4.51
C PRO A 149 9.40 19.51 -3.36
N THR A 150 8.08 19.49 -3.36
CA THR A 150 7.29 18.77 -2.38
C THR A 150 7.29 17.25 -2.61
N GLY A 151 7.69 16.83 -3.82
CA GLY A 151 7.89 15.43 -4.20
C GLY A 151 8.88 15.32 -5.36
N VAL A 152 9.61 14.22 -5.39
CA VAL A 152 10.61 13.93 -6.43
C VAL A 152 9.94 13.40 -7.70
N PHE A 153 8.85 12.62 -7.55
CA PHE A 153 8.16 11.96 -8.65
C PHE A 153 6.75 12.51 -8.85
N SER A 154 6.24 12.43 -10.08
CA SER A 154 4.91 12.89 -10.45
C SER A 154 3.83 11.85 -10.13
N ASN A 155 2.70 12.28 -9.56
CA ASN A 155 1.51 11.46 -9.35
C ASN A 155 0.70 11.23 -10.63
N ALA A 156 0.83 12.10 -11.63
CA ALA A 156 -0.04 12.12 -12.80
C ALA A 156 -0.03 10.83 -13.62
N PRO A 157 1.12 10.19 -13.90
CA PRO A 157 1.15 8.92 -14.63
C PRO A 157 0.46 7.78 -13.85
N ILE A 158 0.58 7.78 -12.52
CA ILE A 158 -0.07 6.78 -11.66
C ILE A 158 -1.59 6.95 -11.73
N GLU A 159 -2.08 8.19 -11.54
CA GLU A 159 -3.52 8.49 -11.60
C GLU A 159 -4.11 8.16 -12.98
N ALA A 160 -3.43 8.53 -14.05
CA ALA A 160 -3.89 8.27 -15.42
C ALA A 160 -4.01 6.75 -15.68
N HIS A 161 -3.01 5.98 -15.26
CA HIS A 161 -3.03 4.52 -15.40
C HIS A 161 -4.17 3.89 -14.57
N LEU A 162 -4.32 4.29 -13.31
CA LEU A 162 -5.40 3.80 -12.45
C LEU A 162 -6.78 4.11 -13.02
N ARG A 163 -6.96 5.31 -13.60
CA ARG A 163 -8.19 5.69 -14.28
C ARG A 163 -8.47 4.78 -15.47
N SER A 164 -7.47 4.44 -16.29
CA SER A 164 -7.63 3.45 -17.37
C SER A 164 -8.05 2.09 -16.82
N VAL A 165 -7.34 1.56 -15.83
CA VAL A 165 -7.64 0.27 -15.20
C VAL A 165 -9.06 0.20 -14.66
N PHE A 166 -9.52 1.24 -13.93
CA PHE A 166 -10.86 1.24 -13.32
C PHE A 166 -11.97 1.66 -14.28
N SER A 167 -11.64 2.21 -15.46
CA SER A 167 -12.60 2.51 -16.51
C SER A 167 -12.79 1.35 -17.52
N ALA A 168 -12.05 0.26 -17.36
CA ALA A 168 -12.18 -0.91 -18.21
C ALA A 168 -13.58 -1.58 -18.08
N PRO A 169 -14.08 -2.30 -19.10
CA PRO A 169 -15.37 -2.96 -19.05
C PRO A 169 -15.53 -3.86 -17.82
N GLY A 170 -16.65 -3.70 -17.12
CA GLY A 170 -16.98 -4.42 -15.87
C GLY A 170 -16.33 -3.86 -14.61
N ARG A 171 -15.62 -2.73 -14.70
CA ARG A 171 -15.02 -2.00 -13.57
C ARG A 171 -15.62 -0.60 -13.46
N THR A 172 -15.32 0.09 -12.35
CA THR A 172 -15.77 1.47 -12.13
C THR A 172 -14.74 2.29 -11.36
N ASP A 173 -14.58 3.55 -11.75
CA ASP A 173 -13.79 4.57 -11.03
C ASP A 173 -14.65 5.42 -10.07
N ASP A 174 -15.88 4.95 -9.75
CA ASP A 174 -16.85 5.61 -8.87
C ASP A 174 -17.21 4.70 -7.69
N PHE A 175 -16.91 5.14 -6.46
CA PHE A 175 -17.20 4.40 -5.22
C PHE A 175 -18.67 3.96 -5.10
N ARG A 176 -19.60 4.81 -5.54
CA ARG A 176 -21.05 4.60 -5.44
C ARG A 176 -21.58 3.51 -6.38
N LYS A 177 -20.78 3.10 -7.36
CA LYS A 177 -21.12 2.05 -8.32
C LYS A 177 -20.48 0.71 -7.98
N LEU A 178 -19.68 0.64 -6.93
CA LEU A 178 -19.13 -0.61 -6.45
C LEU A 178 -20.19 -1.44 -5.73
N ASP A 179 -20.22 -2.73 -6.01
CA ASP A 179 -21.08 -3.68 -5.30
C ASP A 179 -20.69 -3.86 -3.83
N ARG A 180 -19.47 -3.58 -3.50
CA ARG A 180 -18.87 -3.76 -2.17
C ARG A 180 -18.26 -2.47 -1.66
N ARG A 181 -18.35 -2.26 -0.36
CA ARG A 181 -17.79 -1.06 0.26
C ARG A 181 -16.28 -1.04 0.18
N LEU A 182 -15.75 0.03 -0.37
CA LEU A 182 -14.33 0.33 -0.42
C LEU A 182 -14.07 1.63 0.32
N VAL A 183 -13.10 1.64 1.23
CA VAL A 183 -12.62 2.87 1.88
C VAL A 183 -11.12 3.02 1.62
N LEU A 184 -10.76 4.14 1.03
CA LEU A 184 -9.37 4.51 0.79
C LEU A 184 -8.99 5.66 1.73
N VAL A 185 -7.93 5.48 2.49
CA VAL A 185 -7.59 6.44 3.53
C VAL A 185 -6.39 7.27 3.13
N ALA A 186 -6.57 8.60 3.14
CA ALA A 186 -5.49 9.57 3.05
C ALA A 186 -5.44 10.45 4.31
N THR A 187 -4.44 11.31 4.40
CA THR A 187 -4.30 12.32 5.45
C THR A 187 -4.46 13.71 4.85
N ASP A 188 -5.38 14.50 5.38
CA ASP A 188 -5.50 15.94 5.05
C ASP A 188 -4.24 16.64 5.58
N LEU A 189 -3.49 17.29 4.68
CA LEU A 189 -2.21 17.90 5.01
C LEU A 189 -2.35 19.10 5.94
N ASP A 190 -3.42 19.90 5.76
CA ASP A 190 -3.61 21.15 6.48
C ASP A 190 -4.10 20.92 7.92
N THR A 191 -4.89 19.87 8.13
CA THR A 191 -5.51 19.57 9.44
C THR A 191 -4.90 18.37 10.16
N GLY A 192 -4.16 17.51 9.45
CA GLY A 192 -3.71 16.22 9.95
C GLY A 192 -4.86 15.23 10.20
N ALA A 193 -6.07 15.52 9.71
CA ALA A 193 -7.23 14.65 9.88
C ALA A 193 -7.21 13.49 8.88
N VAL A 194 -7.95 12.42 9.24
CA VAL A 194 -8.18 11.29 8.34
C VAL A 194 -9.18 11.67 7.27
N ALA A 195 -8.88 11.37 6.01
CA ALA A 195 -9.77 11.50 4.87
C ALA A 195 -10.18 10.10 4.37
N PRO A 196 -11.37 9.60 4.76
CA PRO A 196 -11.82 8.25 4.45
C PRO A 196 -12.66 8.24 3.15
N PHE A 197 -12.01 8.33 2.00
CA PHE A 197 -12.67 8.31 0.70
C PHE A 197 -13.47 7.02 0.50
N GLY A 198 -14.71 7.15 0.01
CA GLY A 198 -15.67 6.06 -0.16
C GLY A 198 -16.68 5.93 0.97
N LEU A 199 -16.55 6.69 2.07
CA LEU A 199 -17.63 6.87 3.04
C LEU A 199 -18.60 7.98 2.58
N PRO A 200 -19.86 8.00 3.10
CA PRO A 200 -20.80 9.07 2.79
C PRO A 200 -20.21 10.46 2.98
N GLY A 201 -20.30 11.32 1.96
CA GLY A 201 -19.68 12.64 1.91
C GLY A 201 -18.19 12.66 1.53
N TRP A 202 -17.61 11.50 1.23
CA TRP A 202 -16.24 11.30 0.73
C TRP A 202 -16.22 10.39 -0.51
N ASP A 203 -17.37 10.10 -1.11
CA ASP A 203 -17.59 9.13 -2.17
C ASP A 203 -17.81 9.75 -3.57
N ASP A 204 -17.71 11.08 -3.68
CA ASP A 204 -17.81 11.86 -4.92
C ASP A 204 -16.47 11.98 -5.68
N VAL A 205 -15.38 11.55 -5.06
CA VAL A 205 -14.03 11.57 -5.64
C VAL A 205 -13.81 10.29 -6.45
N PRO A 206 -13.20 10.34 -7.66
CA PRO A 206 -12.82 9.12 -8.39
C PRO A 206 -11.91 8.20 -7.57
N ILE A 207 -12.09 6.88 -7.68
CA ILE A 207 -11.27 5.89 -6.97
C ILE A 207 -9.79 6.07 -7.33
N SER A 208 -9.48 6.27 -8.62
CA SER A 208 -8.12 6.54 -9.11
C SER A 208 -7.47 7.74 -8.40
N ARG A 209 -8.22 8.82 -8.20
CA ARG A 209 -7.77 10.02 -7.52
C ARG A 209 -7.57 9.78 -6.03
N ALA A 210 -8.48 9.06 -5.40
CA ALA A 210 -8.39 8.71 -3.98
C ALA A 210 -7.20 7.78 -3.69
N VAL A 211 -6.93 6.77 -4.56
CA VAL A 211 -5.73 5.91 -4.46
C VAL A 211 -4.48 6.77 -4.57
N THR A 212 -4.43 7.68 -5.54
CA THR A 212 -3.28 8.57 -5.76
C THR A 212 -3.03 9.46 -4.53
N ALA A 213 -4.09 10.01 -3.94
CA ALA A 213 -4.00 10.81 -2.71
C ALA A 213 -3.50 9.99 -1.53
N SER A 214 -4.03 8.75 -1.39
CA SER A 214 -3.61 7.80 -0.36
C SER A 214 -2.17 7.33 -0.51
N ALA A 215 -1.59 7.39 -1.72
CA ALA A 215 -0.22 6.97 -2.03
C ALA A 215 0.78 8.15 -2.14
N ALA A 216 0.35 9.38 -1.89
CA ALA A 216 1.19 10.58 -1.98
C ALA A 216 2.12 10.70 -0.77
N LEU A 217 3.15 9.84 -0.68
CA LEU A 217 4.13 9.87 0.41
C LEU A 217 4.99 11.14 0.31
N PRO A 218 5.00 12.01 1.36
CA PRO A 218 5.77 13.24 1.36
C PRO A 218 7.26 13.01 1.06
N GLY A 219 7.82 13.86 0.22
CA GLY A 219 9.18 13.74 -0.26
C GLY A 219 9.31 12.86 -1.51
N LEU A 220 8.50 11.82 -1.68
CA LEU A 220 8.47 11.02 -2.92
C LEU A 220 7.49 11.61 -3.94
N TYR A 221 6.27 11.92 -3.51
CA TYR A 221 5.22 12.46 -4.37
C TYR A 221 4.67 13.77 -3.81
N PRO A 222 4.29 14.73 -4.69
CA PRO A 222 3.61 15.93 -4.26
C PRO A 222 2.25 15.61 -3.62
N PRO A 223 1.77 16.42 -2.66
CA PRO A 223 0.42 16.32 -2.15
C PRO A 223 -0.62 16.42 -3.26
N VAL A 224 -1.66 15.60 -3.18
CA VAL A 224 -2.75 15.58 -4.17
C VAL A 224 -3.83 16.57 -3.77
N ARG A 225 -4.13 17.54 -4.64
CA ARG A 225 -5.21 18.49 -4.42
C ARG A 225 -6.55 17.87 -4.82
N ILE A 226 -7.52 17.85 -3.90
CA ILE A 226 -8.91 17.48 -4.15
C ILE A 226 -9.80 18.61 -3.60
N GLY A 227 -10.55 19.29 -4.48
CA GLY A 227 -11.22 20.52 -4.11
C GLY A 227 -10.23 21.60 -3.66
N GLU A 228 -10.46 22.16 -2.49
CA GLU A 228 -9.58 23.19 -1.90
C GLU A 228 -8.53 22.61 -0.92
N ARG A 229 -8.49 21.29 -0.72
CA ARG A 229 -7.61 20.64 0.25
C ARG A 229 -6.50 19.84 -0.42
N HIS A 230 -5.43 19.63 0.33
CA HIS A 230 -4.29 18.82 -0.08
C HIS A 230 -4.18 17.55 0.77
N TYR A 231 -3.93 16.43 0.14
CA TYR A 231 -3.88 15.12 0.79
C TYR A 231 -2.53 14.45 0.57
N VAL A 232 -2.10 13.75 1.59
CA VAL A 232 -0.87 12.94 1.60
C VAL A 232 -1.17 11.53 2.07
N ASP A 233 -0.19 10.64 2.00
CA ASP A 233 -0.31 9.22 2.32
C ASP A 233 -0.98 8.97 3.69
N GLY A 234 -1.95 8.05 3.70
CA GLY A 234 -2.72 7.70 4.88
C GLY A 234 -1.92 6.96 5.96
N ALA A 235 -0.80 6.31 5.60
CA ALA A 235 0.06 5.58 6.53
C ALA A 235 0.70 6.50 7.59
N LEU A 236 0.81 7.80 7.29
CA LEU A 236 1.29 8.80 8.25
C LEU A 236 0.41 8.90 9.50
N LYS A 237 -0.88 8.60 9.39
CA LYS A 237 -1.84 8.68 10.49
C LYS A 237 -2.05 7.35 11.20
N LYS A 238 -2.31 6.28 10.46
CA LYS A 238 -2.49 4.90 10.95
C LYS A 238 -2.13 3.89 9.86
N THR A 239 -1.61 2.76 10.25
CA THR A 239 -1.10 1.75 9.33
C THR A 239 -2.19 0.97 8.58
N LEU A 240 -3.24 0.53 9.26
CA LEU A 240 -4.28 -0.35 8.67
C LEU A 240 -5.68 0.24 8.64
N HIS A 241 -5.98 1.25 9.47
CA HIS A 241 -7.31 1.83 9.63
C HIS A 241 -8.47 0.81 9.74
N ALA A 242 -8.19 -0.40 10.25
CA ALA A 242 -9.17 -1.49 10.37
C ALA A 242 -10.42 -1.09 11.16
N ARG A 243 -10.32 -0.08 12.03
CA ARG A 243 -11.47 0.47 12.76
C ARG A 243 -12.64 0.85 11.84
N VAL A 244 -12.36 1.33 10.62
CA VAL A 244 -13.40 1.67 9.65
C VAL A 244 -14.28 0.46 9.31
N LEU A 245 -13.70 -0.76 9.32
CA LEU A 245 -14.44 -2.00 9.14
C LEU A 245 -15.05 -2.49 10.45
N LEU A 246 -14.32 -2.37 11.57
CA LEU A 246 -14.77 -2.82 12.89
C LEU A 246 -16.05 -2.09 13.33
N ASP A 247 -16.17 -0.80 12.99
CA ASP A 247 -17.36 0.02 13.28
C ASP A 247 -18.58 -0.35 12.38
N GLN A 248 -18.47 -1.37 11.49
CA GLN A 248 -19.47 -1.72 10.46
C GLN A 248 -20.06 -3.12 10.58
N ASP A 249 -20.18 -3.68 11.76
CA ASP A 249 -20.70 -5.04 12.01
C ASP A 249 -19.93 -6.15 11.27
N ILE A 250 -18.64 -6.01 11.06
CA ILE A 250 -17.77 -7.08 10.54
C ILE A 250 -17.47 -8.06 11.68
N ASP A 251 -17.51 -9.36 11.39
CA ASP A 251 -17.24 -10.42 12.37
C ASP A 251 -15.76 -10.87 12.36
N LEU A 252 -15.09 -10.77 11.21
CA LEU A 252 -13.68 -11.10 11.02
C LEU A 252 -13.02 -10.08 10.10
N VAL A 253 -11.85 -9.57 10.49
CA VAL A 253 -11.01 -8.73 9.62
C VAL A 253 -9.70 -9.45 9.31
N LEU A 254 -9.43 -9.67 8.03
CA LEU A 254 -8.11 -10.07 7.56
C LEU A 254 -7.27 -8.80 7.36
N CYS A 255 -6.12 -8.75 7.99
CA CYS A 255 -5.20 -7.62 7.94
C CYS A 255 -3.89 -8.06 7.28
N LEU A 256 -3.42 -7.32 6.26
CA LEU A 256 -2.11 -7.52 5.66
C LEU A 256 -1.26 -6.28 5.87
N ASN A 257 -0.05 -6.45 6.41
CA ASN A 257 0.91 -5.37 6.61
C ASN A 257 2.29 -5.76 6.08
N PRO A 258 2.74 -5.21 4.95
CA PRO A 258 4.07 -5.47 4.41
C PRO A 258 5.18 -4.66 5.09
N LEU A 259 4.82 -3.63 5.88
CA LEU A 259 5.76 -2.68 6.48
C LEU A 259 6.17 -3.10 7.88
N VAL A 260 7.10 -4.03 7.98
CA VAL A 260 7.78 -4.36 9.23
C VAL A 260 9.19 -3.79 9.27
N PRO A 261 9.70 -3.35 10.44
CA PRO A 261 11.09 -2.98 10.58
C PRO A 261 11.98 -4.21 10.41
N PHE A 262 13.17 -4.02 9.88
CA PHE A 262 14.14 -5.09 9.74
C PHE A 262 14.96 -5.26 11.02
N ASP A 263 14.98 -6.47 11.58
CA ASP A 263 15.81 -6.83 12.72
C ASP A 263 17.15 -7.42 12.24
N ALA A 264 18.15 -6.55 12.09
CA ALA A 264 19.48 -6.92 11.66
C ALA A 264 20.26 -7.75 12.70
N THR A 265 19.81 -7.82 13.96
CA THR A 265 20.52 -8.51 15.05
C THR A 265 20.59 -10.02 14.79
N TYR A 266 19.57 -10.56 14.15
CA TYR A 266 19.44 -12.00 13.90
C TYR A 266 19.70 -12.40 12.44
N ALA A 267 20.04 -11.45 11.57
CA ALA A 267 20.42 -11.78 10.20
C ALA A 267 21.71 -12.64 10.22
N PRO A 268 21.71 -13.82 9.58
CA PRO A 268 22.85 -14.75 9.66
C PRO A 268 24.19 -14.15 9.22
N THR A 269 24.17 -13.05 8.49
CA THR A 269 25.34 -12.38 7.94
C THR A 269 25.45 -10.91 8.33
N HIS A 270 24.52 -10.37 9.11
CA HIS A 270 24.38 -8.91 9.36
C HIS A 270 24.39 -8.06 8.08
N THR A 271 24.10 -8.66 6.95
CA THR A 271 24.23 -8.05 5.62
C THR A 271 22.85 -7.82 5.02
N VAL A 272 22.56 -6.57 4.70
CA VAL A 272 21.40 -6.18 3.90
C VAL A 272 21.87 -6.06 2.44
N ARG A 273 21.16 -6.68 1.51
CA ARG A 273 21.42 -6.52 0.09
C ARG A 273 20.62 -5.35 -0.45
N LEU A 274 21.33 -4.32 -0.93
CA LEU A 274 20.73 -3.23 -1.70
C LEU A 274 21.10 -3.45 -3.18
N GLY A 275 20.19 -4.07 -3.93
CA GLY A 275 20.53 -4.50 -5.29
C GLY A 275 21.60 -5.59 -5.31
N THR A 276 22.79 -5.30 -5.91
CA THR A 276 23.94 -6.21 -5.95
C THR A 276 24.86 -6.06 -4.76
N ASP A 277 24.76 -4.96 -4.01
CA ASP A 277 25.70 -4.61 -2.96
C ASP A 277 25.23 -5.12 -1.60
N ALA A 278 26.13 -5.77 -0.89
CA ALA A 278 25.91 -6.22 0.47
C ALA A 278 26.39 -5.13 1.44
N ILE A 279 25.48 -4.57 2.25
CA ILE A 279 25.81 -3.58 3.27
C ILE A 279 25.83 -4.26 4.64
N PRO A 280 26.96 -4.20 5.38
CA PRO A 280 27.07 -4.85 6.68
C PRO A 280 26.20 -4.19 7.76
N ARG A 281 25.91 -2.89 7.63
CA ARG A 281 25.07 -2.13 8.58
C ARG A 281 24.08 -1.24 7.86
N LEU A 282 22.89 -1.06 8.42
CA LEU A 282 21.85 -0.20 7.84
C LEU A 282 22.30 1.24 7.63
N VAL A 283 23.17 1.76 8.51
CA VAL A 283 23.70 3.13 8.41
C VAL A 283 24.56 3.33 7.16
N GLU A 284 25.19 2.30 6.66
CA GLU A 284 26.04 2.36 5.45
C GLU A 284 25.22 2.53 4.15
N GLY A 285 23.92 2.26 4.20
CA GLY A 285 22.99 2.57 3.12
C GLY A 285 22.57 4.04 3.05
N GLY A 286 23.15 4.89 3.90
CA GLY A 286 22.92 6.33 3.91
C GLY A 286 21.51 6.74 4.30
N LEU A 287 21.19 8.02 4.07
CA LEU A 287 19.92 8.62 4.46
C LEU A 287 18.67 7.85 3.96
N PRO A 288 18.59 7.36 2.71
CA PRO A 288 17.41 6.66 2.24
C PRO A 288 17.09 5.40 3.07
N LEU A 289 18.10 4.61 3.41
CA LEU A 289 17.92 3.37 4.15
C LEU A 289 17.61 3.63 5.62
N VAL A 290 18.29 4.59 6.24
CA VAL A 290 18.03 5.02 7.62
C VAL A 290 16.62 5.59 7.75
N ALA A 291 16.20 6.46 6.81
CA ALA A 291 14.86 7.02 6.78
C ALA A 291 13.79 5.92 6.57
N SER A 292 14.03 4.97 5.66
CA SER A 292 13.14 3.82 5.42
C SER A 292 12.96 2.98 6.68
N GLN A 293 14.04 2.65 7.37
CA GLN A 293 13.96 1.87 8.62
C GLN A 293 13.25 2.64 9.73
N GLY A 294 13.58 3.93 9.90
CA GLY A 294 12.92 4.79 10.88
C GLY A 294 11.40 4.90 10.62
N PHE A 295 11.02 5.06 9.36
CA PHE A 295 9.62 5.13 8.95
C PHE A 295 8.89 3.81 9.20
N ARG A 296 9.50 2.66 8.86
CA ARG A 296 8.95 1.33 9.16
C ARG A 296 8.75 1.11 10.66
N SER A 297 9.74 1.48 11.48
CA SER A 297 9.67 1.37 12.94
C SER A 297 8.52 2.21 13.51
N LEU A 298 8.35 3.44 13.03
CA LEU A 298 7.27 4.33 13.44
C LEU A 298 5.90 3.77 13.06
N ILE A 299 5.74 3.28 11.84
CA ILE A 299 4.48 2.70 11.34
C ILE A 299 4.14 1.42 12.12
N HIS A 300 5.12 0.54 12.33
CA HIS A 300 4.91 -0.73 13.03
C HIS A 300 4.52 -0.52 14.50
N SER A 301 5.20 0.36 15.21
CA SER A 301 4.84 0.71 16.59
C SER A 301 3.38 1.23 16.72
N ARG A 302 2.94 2.02 15.74
CA ARG A 302 1.53 2.47 15.69
C ARG A 302 0.55 1.34 15.38
N LEU A 303 0.97 0.36 14.56
CA LEU A 303 0.16 -0.82 14.30
C LEU A 303 -0.02 -1.65 15.57
N GLU A 304 1.04 -1.93 16.30
CA GLU A 304 0.98 -2.69 17.56
C GLU A 304 0.01 -2.04 18.57
N LEU A 305 0.13 -0.72 18.76
CA LEU A 305 -0.79 0.03 19.61
C LEU A 305 -2.24 -0.03 19.09
N GLY A 306 -2.42 0.06 17.77
CA GLY A 306 -3.73 -0.04 17.14
C GLY A 306 -4.36 -1.42 17.34
N MET A 307 -3.60 -2.49 17.12
CA MET A 307 -4.07 -3.88 17.30
C MET A 307 -4.46 -4.17 18.75
N ALA A 308 -3.64 -3.72 19.72
CA ALA A 308 -3.97 -3.82 21.15
C ALA A 308 -5.27 -3.06 21.47
N GLY A 309 -5.44 -1.86 20.92
CA GLY A 309 -6.64 -1.06 21.08
C GLY A 309 -7.90 -1.69 20.48
N TYR A 310 -7.76 -2.40 19.35
CA TYR A 310 -8.90 -3.10 18.72
C TYR A 310 -9.40 -4.26 19.58
N GLY A 311 -8.50 -5.04 20.19
CA GLY A 311 -8.88 -6.11 21.11
C GLY A 311 -9.68 -5.62 22.32
N LEU A 312 -9.46 -4.37 22.76
CA LEU A 312 -10.20 -3.75 23.85
C LEU A 312 -11.54 -3.15 23.40
N SER A 313 -11.55 -2.49 22.23
CA SER A 313 -12.75 -1.76 21.75
C SER A 313 -13.74 -2.64 21.02
N HIS A 314 -13.29 -3.75 20.40
CA HIS A 314 -14.10 -4.68 19.62
C HIS A 314 -13.75 -6.13 19.99
N PRO A 315 -13.99 -6.56 21.25
CA PRO A 315 -13.58 -7.89 21.73
C PRO A 315 -14.30 -9.05 21.03
N ASP A 316 -15.44 -8.75 20.38
CA ASP A 316 -16.26 -9.74 19.68
C ASP A 316 -15.88 -9.90 18.20
N VAL A 317 -14.87 -9.18 17.70
CA VAL A 317 -14.41 -9.26 16.31
C VAL A 317 -13.05 -9.96 16.24
N ASP A 318 -12.98 -11.00 15.43
CA ASP A 318 -11.73 -11.68 15.16
C ASP A 318 -10.85 -10.86 14.19
N ILE A 319 -9.54 -10.78 14.47
CA ILE A 319 -8.58 -10.07 13.61
C ILE A 319 -7.40 -11.00 13.32
N ALA A 320 -7.22 -11.33 12.05
CA ALA A 320 -6.09 -12.13 11.58
C ALA A 320 -5.08 -11.24 10.86
N LEU A 321 -3.93 -10.96 11.50
CA LEU A 321 -2.84 -10.19 10.93
C LEU A 321 -1.82 -11.09 10.25
N PHE A 322 -1.45 -10.72 9.01
CA PHE A 322 -0.40 -11.33 8.22
C PHE A 322 0.68 -10.28 7.91
N GLU A 323 1.92 -10.64 8.22
CA GLU A 323 3.11 -9.79 8.07
C GLU A 323 4.31 -10.63 7.63
N PRO A 324 5.31 -10.04 6.94
CA PRO A 324 6.60 -10.68 6.75
C PRO A 324 7.33 -10.86 8.08
N ASP A 325 8.29 -11.78 8.11
CA ASP A 325 9.20 -11.93 9.26
C ASP A 325 10.12 -10.68 9.33
N HIS A 326 10.28 -10.10 10.53
CA HIS A 326 11.19 -8.97 10.77
C HIS A 326 12.65 -9.29 10.45
N ARG A 327 13.00 -10.56 10.38
CA ARG A 327 14.36 -11.07 10.10
C ARG A 327 14.58 -11.41 8.63
N ASP A 328 13.62 -11.05 7.78
CA ASP A 328 13.63 -11.39 6.36
C ASP A 328 14.38 -10.33 5.54
N PRO A 329 15.64 -10.58 5.14
CA PRO A 329 16.44 -9.62 4.39
C PRO A 329 15.94 -9.45 2.95
N GLU A 330 15.25 -10.45 2.37
CA GLU A 330 14.73 -10.37 0.99
C GLU A 330 13.65 -9.30 0.89
N MET A 331 12.81 -9.19 1.92
CA MET A 331 11.78 -8.15 1.98
C MET A 331 12.34 -6.74 2.16
N PHE A 332 13.51 -6.60 2.80
CA PHE A 332 14.06 -5.29 3.09
C PHE A 332 14.88 -4.71 1.93
N GLY A 333 15.64 -5.53 1.22
CA GLY A 333 16.63 -5.13 0.21
C GLY A 333 16.19 -5.32 -1.25
N ALA A 334 14.94 -5.71 -1.52
CA ALA A 334 14.50 -6.06 -2.87
C ALA A 334 14.43 -4.85 -3.82
N ASN A 335 14.96 -5.02 -5.03
CA ASN A 335 14.80 -4.05 -6.12
C ASN A 335 13.46 -4.27 -6.85
N THR A 336 12.47 -3.47 -6.52
CA THR A 336 11.10 -3.56 -7.06
C THR A 336 10.95 -3.05 -8.50
N PHE A 337 11.98 -2.42 -9.07
CA PHE A 337 11.97 -1.93 -10.45
C PHE A 337 12.42 -2.99 -11.48
N SER A 338 12.94 -4.13 -11.00
CA SER A 338 13.29 -5.27 -11.85
C SER A 338 12.16 -6.30 -11.89
N TYR A 339 11.73 -6.73 -13.07
CA TYR A 339 10.69 -7.77 -13.20
C TYR A 339 11.10 -9.12 -12.60
N SER A 340 12.37 -9.51 -12.74
CA SER A 340 12.87 -10.74 -12.13
C SER A 340 12.82 -10.67 -10.60
N ALA A 341 13.22 -9.54 -10.02
CA ALA A 341 13.15 -9.30 -8.60
C ALA A 341 11.70 -9.28 -8.08
N ARG A 342 10.75 -8.73 -8.84
CA ARG A 342 9.32 -8.77 -8.48
C ARG A 342 8.79 -10.19 -8.38
N ARG A 343 9.11 -11.05 -9.38
CA ARG A 343 8.69 -12.46 -9.36
C ARG A 343 9.26 -13.21 -8.17
N GLN A 344 10.56 -13.01 -7.88
CA GLN A 344 11.20 -13.62 -6.73
C GLN A 344 10.56 -13.17 -5.43
N LEU A 345 10.32 -11.86 -5.30
CA LEU A 345 9.70 -11.29 -4.11
C LEU A 345 8.25 -11.75 -3.91
N ALA A 346 7.44 -11.80 -4.98
CA ALA A 346 6.07 -12.29 -4.91
C ALA A 346 6.03 -13.78 -4.56
N GLU A 347 6.91 -14.60 -5.16
CA GLU A 347 7.07 -16.01 -4.78
C GLU A 347 7.50 -16.16 -3.34
N HIS A 348 8.45 -15.35 -2.87
CA HIS A 348 8.90 -15.34 -1.49
C HIS A 348 7.75 -14.98 -0.53
N ALA A 349 6.96 -13.94 -0.84
CA ALA A 349 5.78 -13.54 -0.08
C ALA A 349 4.72 -14.66 -0.03
N TYR A 350 4.48 -15.31 -1.17
CA TYR A 350 3.58 -16.46 -1.25
C TYR A 350 4.04 -17.61 -0.36
N GLN A 351 5.32 -18.00 -0.41
CA GLN A 351 5.85 -19.10 0.42
C GLN A 351 5.92 -18.74 1.90
N SER A 352 6.30 -17.51 2.23
CA SER A 352 6.36 -17.04 3.63
C SER A 352 4.97 -17.00 4.26
N THR A 353 3.94 -16.58 3.50
CA THR A 353 2.55 -16.62 3.95
C THR A 353 2.06 -18.05 4.16
N ARG A 354 2.38 -18.98 3.26
CA ARG A 354 2.09 -20.41 3.45
C ARG A 354 2.77 -20.98 4.69
N LYS A 355 4.03 -20.60 4.93
CA LYS A 355 4.77 -20.97 6.15
C LYS A 355 4.07 -20.43 7.40
N ASN A 356 3.64 -19.17 7.39
CA ASN A 356 2.89 -18.54 8.48
C ASN A 356 1.57 -19.27 8.76
N LEU A 357 0.80 -19.61 7.72
CA LEU A 357 -0.42 -20.43 7.84
C LEU A 357 -0.16 -21.80 8.47
N ARG A 358 0.93 -22.49 8.08
CA ARG A 358 1.30 -23.79 8.67
C ARG A 358 1.66 -23.65 10.15
N THR A 359 2.48 -22.66 10.48
CA THR A 359 2.95 -22.42 11.86
C THR A 359 1.79 -22.06 12.80
N ARG A 360 0.83 -21.26 12.31
CA ARG A 360 -0.33 -20.79 13.07
C ARG A 360 -1.60 -21.61 12.83
N ARG A 361 -1.50 -22.75 12.11
CA ARG A 361 -2.63 -23.55 11.64
C ARG A 361 -3.72 -23.77 12.69
N ARG A 362 -3.35 -24.25 13.87
CA ARG A 362 -4.30 -24.55 14.94
C ARG A 362 -5.07 -23.32 15.41
N ALA A 363 -4.38 -22.21 15.61
CA ALA A 363 -4.99 -20.94 16.05
C ALA A 363 -5.88 -20.36 14.97
N LEU A 364 -5.41 -20.33 13.71
CA LEU A 364 -6.16 -19.80 12.58
C LEU A 364 -7.38 -20.67 12.25
N HIS A 365 -7.27 -22.01 12.37
CA HIS A 365 -8.41 -22.90 12.19
C HIS A 365 -9.51 -22.62 13.23
N ALA A 366 -9.14 -22.47 14.51
CA ALA A 366 -10.09 -22.14 15.56
C ALA A 366 -10.76 -20.77 15.35
N MET A 367 -9.99 -19.77 14.86
CA MET A 367 -10.50 -18.45 14.54
C MET A 367 -11.43 -18.45 13.32
N PHE A 368 -11.09 -19.16 12.25
CA PHE A 368 -11.80 -19.10 10.97
C PHE A 368 -13.04 -19.97 10.91
N GLN A 369 -13.05 -21.10 11.63
CA GLN A 369 -14.18 -22.06 11.63
C GLN A 369 -15.53 -21.41 11.97
N PRO A 370 -15.67 -20.54 12.99
CA PRO A 370 -16.93 -19.87 13.30
C PRO A 370 -17.45 -18.99 12.16
N HIS A 371 -16.57 -18.55 11.28
CA HIS A 371 -16.87 -17.68 10.13
C HIS A 371 -17.15 -18.47 8.84
N GLY A 372 -17.15 -19.81 8.90
CA GLY A 372 -17.37 -20.67 7.73
C GLY A 372 -16.18 -20.75 6.79
N ILE A 373 -14.99 -20.37 7.26
CA ILE A 373 -13.74 -20.43 6.49
C ILE A 373 -12.94 -21.64 6.95
N ALA A 374 -12.49 -22.45 5.99
CA ALA A 374 -11.65 -23.63 6.25
C ALA A 374 -10.28 -23.49 5.60
N ILE A 375 -9.28 -24.10 6.20
CA ILE A 375 -7.93 -24.19 5.63
C ILE A 375 -7.84 -25.48 4.81
N ALA A 376 -7.50 -25.36 3.53
CA ALA A 376 -7.29 -26.51 2.63
C ALA A 376 -5.92 -27.15 2.88
N ASP A 377 -5.83 -28.04 3.85
CA ASP A 377 -4.57 -28.66 4.30
C ASP A 377 -3.78 -29.31 3.16
N LYS A 378 -4.46 -30.01 2.24
CA LYS A 378 -3.80 -30.63 1.07
C LYS A 378 -3.10 -29.60 0.17
N VAL A 379 -3.71 -28.43 0.03
CA VAL A 379 -3.13 -27.30 -0.74
C VAL A 379 -1.98 -26.67 0.04
N LEU A 380 -2.20 -26.43 1.33
CA LEU A 380 -1.23 -25.79 2.20
C LEU A 380 0.05 -26.61 2.36
N ASP A 381 -0.08 -27.92 2.47
CA ASP A 381 1.04 -28.84 2.74
C ASP A 381 1.76 -29.33 1.47
N ASP A 382 1.25 -29.05 0.29
CA ASP A 382 1.89 -29.41 -0.97
C ASP A 382 3.21 -28.63 -1.16
N PRO A 383 4.38 -29.28 -1.10
CA PRO A 383 5.68 -28.60 -1.20
C PRO A 383 6.03 -28.18 -2.63
N THR A 384 5.30 -28.68 -3.62
CA THR A 384 5.58 -28.42 -5.04
C THR A 384 4.94 -27.14 -5.56
N ARG A 385 3.99 -26.57 -4.79
CA ARG A 385 3.29 -25.35 -5.19
C ARG A 385 4.20 -24.14 -5.24
N ARG A 386 4.07 -23.40 -6.34
CA ARG A 386 4.77 -22.15 -6.61
C ARG A 386 3.76 -21.13 -7.16
N LEU A 387 3.91 -19.87 -6.80
CA LEU A 387 3.07 -18.79 -7.31
C LEU A 387 3.08 -18.74 -8.84
N VAL A 388 4.24 -18.84 -9.45
CA VAL A 388 4.45 -18.72 -10.91
C VAL A 388 4.05 -19.98 -11.69
N THR A 389 4.01 -21.17 -11.05
CA THR A 389 3.65 -22.42 -11.73
C THR A 389 2.17 -22.50 -12.09
N TYR A 390 1.32 -21.73 -11.41
CA TYR A 390 -0.13 -21.66 -11.63
C TYR A 390 -0.56 -20.53 -12.58
N ALA A 391 0.37 -19.70 -13.04
CA ALA A 391 0.08 -18.90 -14.23
C ALA A 391 -0.26 -19.86 -15.35
N PRO A 392 -1.41 -19.74 -16.05
CA PRO A 392 -1.55 -20.45 -17.32
C PRO A 392 -0.29 -20.12 -18.10
N ARG A 393 0.39 -21.13 -18.61
CA ARG A 393 1.44 -20.93 -19.60
C ARG A 393 0.74 -20.36 -20.82
N LEU A 394 0.48 -19.07 -20.80
CA LEU A 394 0.27 -18.33 -22.02
C LEU A 394 1.60 -18.46 -22.74
N THR A 395 1.63 -19.36 -23.72
CA THR A 395 2.73 -19.44 -24.67
C THR A 395 2.93 -18.02 -25.14
N PRO A 396 4.11 -17.44 -24.90
CA PRO A 396 4.30 -16.05 -25.25
C PRO A 396 4.32 -15.94 -26.77
N ALA A 397 3.27 -15.38 -27.33
CA ALA A 397 3.30 -14.83 -28.69
C ALA A 397 4.35 -13.70 -28.83
N TRP A 398 5.09 -13.39 -27.76
CA TRP A 398 6.06 -12.30 -27.69
C TRP A 398 7.53 -12.72 -27.93
N HIS A 399 7.83 -14.03 -28.15
CA HIS A 399 9.16 -14.42 -28.58
C HIS A 399 9.49 -13.89 -29.97
N ASP A 400 8.47 -13.60 -30.80
CA ASP A 400 8.67 -13.00 -32.13
C ASP A 400 8.68 -11.45 -32.11
N ALA A 401 8.39 -10.79 -30.98
CA ALA A 401 8.37 -9.35 -30.85
C ALA A 401 9.61 -8.78 -30.12
N ALA A 402 10.73 -9.47 -30.15
CA ALA A 402 11.97 -9.07 -29.49
C ALA A 402 12.78 -7.89 -30.12
N PRO A 403 12.43 -7.27 -31.27
CA PRO A 403 13.27 -6.18 -31.80
C PRO A 403 13.08 -4.83 -31.14
N ASP A 404 12.07 -4.58 -30.30
CA ASP A 404 11.70 -3.18 -29.98
C ASP A 404 11.92 -2.72 -28.51
N ARG A 405 12.72 -3.43 -27.72
CA ARG A 405 13.10 -2.95 -26.37
C ARG A 405 13.87 -1.65 -26.41
N LEU A 406 14.75 -1.50 -27.41
CA LEU A 406 15.53 -0.28 -27.63
C LEU A 406 14.62 0.85 -28.14
N GLY A 407 13.75 0.57 -29.11
CA GLY A 407 12.77 1.51 -29.64
C GLY A 407 11.76 1.97 -28.58
N GLY A 408 11.31 1.07 -27.72
CA GLY A 408 10.47 1.42 -26.57
C GLY A 408 11.18 2.30 -25.53
N ALA A 409 12.46 2.05 -25.29
CA ALA A 409 13.28 2.88 -24.42
C ALA A 409 13.54 4.27 -25.03
N LEU A 410 13.81 4.32 -26.34
CA LEU A 410 14.02 5.58 -27.06
C LEU A 410 12.73 6.41 -27.17
N ARG A 411 11.57 5.80 -27.40
CA ARG A 411 10.28 6.52 -27.36
C ARG A 411 10.00 7.12 -25.99
N ARG A 412 10.28 6.40 -24.89
CA ARG A 412 10.14 6.91 -23.52
C ARG A 412 11.10 8.07 -23.25
N LEU A 413 12.36 7.96 -23.70
CA LEU A 413 13.33 9.05 -23.59
C LEU A 413 12.87 10.27 -24.39
N GLY A 414 12.35 10.07 -25.61
CA GLY A 414 11.74 11.12 -26.42
C GLY A 414 10.59 11.82 -25.69
N GLY A 415 9.65 11.08 -25.13
CA GLY A 415 8.53 11.65 -24.38
C GLY A 415 8.97 12.45 -23.15
N VAL A 416 9.99 12.00 -22.43
CA VAL A 416 10.57 12.78 -21.31
C VAL A 416 11.25 14.05 -21.78
N LEU A 417 11.94 14.03 -22.92
CA LEU A 417 12.57 15.20 -23.51
C LEU A 417 11.54 16.22 -24.01
N ASP A 418 10.45 15.74 -24.64
CA ASP A 418 9.35 16.60 -25.12
C ASP A 418 8.64 17.28 -23.93
N GLU A 419 8.42 16.57 -22.83
CA GLU A 419 7.82 17.12 -21.61
C GLU A 419 8.74 18.15 -20.95
N LEU A 420 10.03 17.88 -20.90
CA LEU A 420 11.05 18.82 -20.41
C LEU A 420 11.07 20.09 -21.26
N GLN A 421 11.03 19.92 -22.59
CA GLN A 421 11.05 21.02 -23.54
C GLN A 421 9.76 21.86 -23.44
N SER A 422 8.61 21.22 -23.28
CA SER A 422 7.31 21.86 -23.03
C SER A 422 7.32 22.62 -21.70
N SER A 423 7.86 22.04 -20.64
CA SER A 423 7.95 22.65 -19.32
C SER A 423 8.91 23.86 -19.31
N LEU A 424 9.98 23.81 -20.09
CA LEU A 424 10.91 24.94 -20.26
C LEU A 424 10.34 26.04 -21.15
N ALA A 425 9.52 25.70 -22.16
CA ALA A 425 8.88 26.68 -23.05
C ALA A 425 7.73 27.44 -22.36
N THR A 426 7.10 26.84 -21.35
CA THR A 426 6.08 27.47 -20.50
C THR A 426 6.67 28.19 -19.27
N ALA A 427 7.96 28.11 -19.10
CA ALA A 427 8.75 28.78 -18.07
C ALA A 427 9.31 30.11 -18.53
#